data_030502762bd0b83c09728401f3cbbfac
#
_entry.id   030502762bd0b83c09728401f3cbbfac
#
_cell.length_a   1.000
_cell.length_b   1.000
_cell.length_c   1.000
_cell.angle_alpha   90.00
_cell.angle_beta   90.00
_cell.angle_gamma   90.00
#
_symmetry.space_group_name_H-M   'P 1'
#
loop_
_entity.id
_entity.type
_entity.pdbx_description
1 polymer ?
#
loop_
_entity_poly.entity_id
_entity_poly.type
_entity_poly.pdbx_seq_one_letter_code
_entity_poly.pdbx_strand_id
1 'polypeptide(L)'
;MYDFEKIEKKWQQYWFDNKTFKAINNGGDKHYYILVEFPYPSGSGLHVGHVRSYTAQDAKARLKRMQGYNVLYPMGFDSFGSPAEQYAI
;
A
#
# COMPACT_ATOMS: atom_id res chain seq x y z
N MET A 1 7.90 -18.61 21.24
CA MET A 1 7.83 -17.16 21.00
C MET A 1 7.30 -16.88 19.60
N TYR A 2 6.55 -15.84 19.44
CA TYR A 2 5.99 -15.42 18.15
C TYR A 2 7.10 -14.99 17.19
N ASP A 3 7.26 -15.73 16.10
CA ASP A 3 8.28 -15.43 15.09
C ASP A 3 7.67 -14.57 13.99
N PHE A 4 7.63 -13.26 14.24
CA PHE A 4 7.01 -12.33 13.32
C PHE A 4 7.74 -12.24 11.98
N GLU A 5 9.06 -12.36 11.93
CA GLU A 5 9.81 -12.30 10.68
C GLU A 5 9.40 -13.43 9.73
N LYS A 6 9.31 -14.65 10.23
CA LYS A 6 8.91 -15.81 9.44
C LYS A 6 7.46 -15.70 8.96
N ILE A 7 6.57 -15.25 9.85
CA ILE A 7 5.16 -15.11 9.54
C ILE A 7 4.94 -14.00 8.52
N GLU A 8 5.60 -12.88 8.67
CA GLU A 8 5.50 -11.77 7.73
C GLU A 8 5.97 -12.16 6.34
N LYS A 9 7.11 -12.81 6.22
CA LYS A 9 7.63 -13.28 4.93
C LYS A 9 6.69 -14.27 4.26
N LYS A 10 6.12 -15.18 5.04
CA LYS A 10 5.15 -16.16 4.54
C LYS A 10 3.95 -15.47 3.90
N TRP A 11 3.37 -14.51 4.60
CA TRP A 11 2.15 -13.85 4.11
C TRP A 11 2.43 -12.87 2.99
N GLN A 12 3.58 -12.19 2.97
CA GLN A 12 3.99 -11.35 1.86
C GLN A 12 4.11 -12.17 0.58
N GLN A 13 4.73 -13.34 0.66
CA GLN A 13 4.85 -14.23 -0.49
C GLN A 13 3.49 -14.74 -0.95
N TYR A 14 2.64 -15.12 -0.03
CA TYR A 14 1.27 -15.54 -0.33
C TYR A 14 0.49 -14.45 -1.06
N TRP A 15 0.55 -13.24 -0.56
CA TRP A 15 -0.16 -12.12 -1.18
C TRP A 15 0.35 -11.84 -2.60
N PHE A 16 1.64 -11.92 -2.79
CA PHE A 16 2.24 -11.71 -4.11
C PHE A 16 1.81 -12.81 -5.09
N ASP A 17 1.92 -14.07 -4.69
CA ASP A 17 1.62 -15.20 -5.56
C ASP A 17 0.13 -15.26 -5.94
N ASN A 18 -0.73 -14.90 -5.03
CA ASN A 18 -2.18 -14.97 -5.22
C ASN A 18 -2.80 -13.66 -5.69
N LYS A 19 -2.00 -12.61 -5.83
CA LYS A 19 -2.48 -11.27 -6.21
C LYS A 19 -3.67 -10.83 -5.33
N THR A 20 -3.53 -11.05 -4.03
CA THR A 20 -4.61 -10.90 -3.05
C THR A 20 -5.26 -9.53 -3.06
N PHE A 21 -4.48 -8.48 -3.30
CA PHE A 21 -4.96 -7.10 -3.23
C PHE A 21 -5.23 -6.48 -4.61
N LYS A 22 -5.22 -7.28 -5.66
CA LYS A 22 -5.45 -6.77 -7.01
C LYS A 22 -6.92 -6.37 -7.18
N ALA A 23 -7.14 -5.17 -7.69
CA ALA A 23 -8.46 -4.74 -8.12
C ALA A 23 -8.78 -5.33 -9.50
N ILE A 24 -10.06 -5.62 -9.72
CA ILE A 24 -10.53 -6.25 -10.96
C ILE A 24 -11.34 -5.22 -11.74
N ASN A 25 -11.00 -5.02 -13.01
CA ASN A 25 -11.77 -4.16 -13.89
C ASN A 25 -13.15 -4.80 -14.13
N ASN A 26 -14.20 -3.99 -14.02
CA ASN A 26 -15.59 -4.46 -14.20
C ASN A 26 -15.96 -5.59 -13.22
N GLY A 27 -15.43 -5.56 -12.01
CA GLY A 27 -15.59 -6.60 -10.99
C GLY A 27 -16.90 -6.55 -10.20
N GLY A 28 -18.01 -6.07 -10.80
CA GLY A 28 -19.30 -6.01 -10.14
C GLY A 28 -19.72 -4.60 -9.72
N ASP A 29 -20.74 -4.53 -8.86
CA ASP A 29 -21.37 -3.25 -8.50
C ASP A 29 -20.70 -2.56 -7.30
N LYS A 30 -19.96 -3.31 -6.49
CA LYS A 30 -19.34 -2.78 -5.27
C LYS A 30 -17.91 -2.38 -5.53
N HIS A 31 -17.69 -1.13 -5.82
CA HIS A 31 -16.35 -0.56 -6.04
C HIS A 31 -16.01 0.41 -4.93
N TYR A 32 -14.76 0.41 -4.52
CA TYR A 32 -14.25 1.35 -3.53
C TYR A 32 -12.86 1.81 -3.95
N TYR A 33 -12.69 3.12 -4.10
CA TYR A 33 -11.42 3.72 -4.49
C TYR A 33 -10.85 4.50 -3.31
N ILE A 34 -9.61 4.22 -2.95
CA ILE A 34 -8.89 4.99 -1.94
C ILE A 34 -7.84 5.82 -2.66
N LEU A 35 -8.03 7.12 -2.65
CA LEU A 35 -7.07 8.05 -3.21
C LEU A 35 -5.93 8.23 -2.21
N VAL A 36 -4.72 7.91 -2.65
CA VAL A 36 -3.53 8.00 -1.82
C VAL A 36 -2.54 8.96 -2.45
N GLU A 37 -1.88 9.74 -1.61
CA GLU A 37 -0.74 10.54 -2.03
C GLU A 37 0.49 9.63 -2.02
N PHE A 38 1.15 9.50 -3.16
CA PHE A 38 2.33 8.65 -3.27
C PHE A 38 3.47 9.21 -2.42
N PRO A 39 4.29 8.34 -1.82
CA PRO A 39 5.39 8.80 -0.99
C PRO A 39 6.42 9.57 -1.81
N TYR A 40 6.86 10.71 -1.25
CA TYR A 40 7.88 11.55 -1.84
C TYR A 40 9.13 11.47 -0.97
N PRO A 41 10.23 10.89 -1.47
CA PRO A 41 11.43 10.74 -0.64
C PRO A 41 12.11 12.09 -0.41
N SER A 42 12.49 12.33 0.84
CA SER A 42 13.26 13.51 1.23
C SER A 42 14.13 13.15 2.42
N GLY A 43 15.26 13.82 2.59
CA GLY A 43 16.19 13.51 3.67
C GLY A 43 16.61 12.04 3.65
N SER A 44 16.23 11.29 4.66
CA SER A 44 16.54 9.85 4.78
C SER A 44 15.47 8.94 4.13
N GLY A 45 14.53 9.50 3.38
CA GLY A 45 13.48 8.74 2.73
C GLY A 45 12.11 9.04 3.30
N LEU A 46 11.41 8.03 3.75
CA LEU A 46 10.06 8.19 4.31
C LEU A 46 10.11 8.61 5.78
N HIS A 47 9.04 9.20 6.27
CA HIS A 47 8.94 9.70 7.64
C HIS A 47 7.72 9.13 8.37
N VAL A 48 7.59 9.46 9.67
CA VAL A 48 6.52 8.94 10.54
C VAL A 48 5.13 9.28 10.01
N GLY A 49 4.97 10.43 9.36
CA GLY A 49 3.69 10.81 8.75
C GLY A 49 3.24 9.83 7.68
N HIS A 50 4.15 9.23 6.93
CA HIS A 50 3.82 8.20 5.96
C HIS A 50 3.24 6.96 6.64
N VAL A 51 3.85 6.53 7.75
CA VAL A 51 3.36 5.37 8.49
C VAL A 51 1.94 5.61 8.97
N ARG A 52 1.66 6.79 9.52
CA ARG A 52 0.34 7.15 10.03
C ARG A 52 -0.73 7.10 8.95
N SER A 53 -0.47 7.78 7.83
CA SER A 53 -1.44 7.87 6.74
C SER A 53 -1.66 6.52 6.05
N TYR A 54 -0.58 5.83 5.72
CA TYR A 54 -0.68 4.59 4.96
C TYR A 54 -1.24 3.45 5.78
N THR A 55 -0.94 3.39 7.07
CA THR A 55 -1.51 2.38 7.95
C THR A 55 -3.04 2.53 8.05
N ALA A 56 -3.52 3.75 8.22
CA ALA A 56 -4.96 4.02 8.29
C ALA A 56 -5.65 3.66 6.97
N GLN A 57 -5.06 4.04 5.85
CA GLN A 57 -5.60 3.75 4.52
C GLN A 57 -5.60 2.25 4.24
N ASP A 58 -4.52 1.56 4.60
CA ASP A 58 -4.43 0.11 4.43
C ASP A 58 -5.47 -0.63 5.25
N ALA A 59 -5.68 -0.21 6.50
CA ALA A 59 -6.73 -0.79 7.34
C ALA A 59 -8.11 -0.62 6.72
N LYS A 60 -8.39 0.54 6.16
CA LYS A 60 -9.65 0.82 5.48
C LYS A 60 -9.82 -0.05 4.24
N ALA A 61 -8.76 -0.20 3.45
CA ALA A 61 -8.78 -1.04 2.26
C ALA A 61 -9.07 -2.50 2.61
N ARG A 62 -8.42 -3.01 3.66
CA ARG A 62 -8.65 -4.38 4.13
C ARG A 62 -10.06 -4.59 4.60
N LEU A 63 -10.61 -3.63 5.36
CA LEU A 63 -11.98 -3.68 5.82
C LEU A 63 -12.96 -3.76 4.65
N LYS A 64 -12.77 -2.90 3.65
CA LYS A 64 -13.65 -2.89 2.48
C LYS A 64 -13.59 -4.18 1.68
N ARG A 65 -12.40 -4.77 1.55
CA ARG A 65 -12.26 -6.09 0.90
C ARG A 65 -13.02 -7.17 1.66
N MET A 66 -12.93 -7.15 2.99
CA MET A 66 -13.67 -8.10 3.83
C MET A 66 -15.17 -7.92 3.72
N GLN A 67 -15.64 -6.72 3.39
CA GLN A 67 -17.05 -6.43 3.15
C GLN A 67 -17.50 -6.75 1.73
N GLY A 68 -16.62 -7.29 0.90
CA GLY A 68 -16.96 -7.71 -0.45
C GLY A 68 -16.78 -6.65 -1.53
N TYR A 69 -16.13 -5.53 -1.22
CA TYR A 69 -15.88 -4.50 -2.22
C TYR A 69 -14.67 -4.85 -3.09
N ASN A 70 -14.75 -4.46 -4.35
CA ASN A 70 -13.60 -4.45 -5.25
C ASN A 70 -12.83 -3.16 -5.00
N VAL A 71 -11.70 -3.26 -4.32
CA VAL A 71 -10.96 -2.09 -3.81
C VAL A 71 -9.79 -1.78 -4.71
N LEU A 72 -9.74 -0.54 -5.19
CA LEU A 72 -8.56 0.02 -5.84
C LEU A 72 -7.83 0.91 -4.85
N TYR A 73 -6.67 0.45 -4.43
CA TYR A 73 -5.77 1.20 -3.54
C TYR A 73 -4.37 1.17 -4.16
N PRO A 74 -4.11 2.04 -5.14
CA PRO A 74 -2.84 2.03 -5.86
C PRO A 74 -1.74 2.66 -5.03
N MET A 75 -0.52 2.17 -5.22
CA MET A 75 0.68 2.75 -4.62
C MET A 75 1.75 2.84 -5.69
N GLY A 76 2.52 3.90 -5.64
CA GLY A 76 3.62 4.11 -6.58
C GLY A 76 4.63 5.06 -5.97
N PHE A 77 5.39 5.71 -6.82
CA PHE A 77 6.42 6.64 -6.38
C PHE A 77 6.13 8.02 -6.93
N ASP A 78 6.22 9.03 -6.06
CA ASP A 78 6.20 10.43 -6.47
C ASP A 78 7.63 10.80 -6.84
N SER A 79 7.92 10.74 -8.13
CA SER A 79 9.26 10.95 -8.68
C SER A 79 9.48 12.39 -9.10
N PHE A 80 10.74 12.73 -9.30
CA PHE A 80 11.20 14.05 -9.74
C PHE A 80 11.09 15.10 -8.63
N GLY A 81 11.93 16.11 -8.76
CA GLY A 81 12.03 17.16 -7.79
C GLY A 81 13.33 17.11 -7.01
N SER A 82 13.74 18.25 -6.50
CA SER A 82 15.05 18.41 -5.89
C SER A 82 15.31 17.50 -4.68
N PRO A 83 14.39 17.39 -3.72
CA PRO A 83 14.61 16.47 -2.59
C PRO A 83 14.75 15.01 -2.99
N ALA A 84 13.97 14.56 -3.98
CA ALA A 84 14.05 13.20 -4.48
C ALA A 84 15.38 12.95 -5.18
N GLU A 85 15.84 13.92 -5.97
CA GLU A 85 17.13 13.83 -6.65
C GLU A 85 18.29 13.76 -5.67
N GLN A 86 18.25 14.54 -4.61
CA GLN A 86 19.26 14.51 -3.55
C GLN A 86 19.28 13.17 -2.83
N TYR A 87 18.12 12.59 -2.57
CA TYR A 87 18.03 11.26 -1.94
C TYR A 87 18.64 10.18 -2.83
N ALA A 88 18.46 10.29 -4.14
CA ALA A 88 18.92 9.29 -5.10
C ALA A 88 20.45 9.32 -5.31
N ILE A 89 21.10 10.42 -4.97
CA ILE A 89 22.56 10.54 -5.08
C ILE A 89 23.24 9.76 -3.94
#